data_a50a99fbdda854871bedbc74c44adfa2
#
_entry.id   a50a99fbdda854871bedbc74c44adfa2
#
_cell.length_a   1.000
_cell.length_b   1.000
_cell.length_c   1.000
_cell.angle_alpha   90.00
_cell.angle_beta   90.00
_cell.angle_gamma   90.00
#
_symmetry.space_group_name_H-M   'P 1'
#
loop_
_entity.id
_entity.type
_entity.pdbx_description
1 polymer ?
#
loop_
_entity_poly.entity_id
_entity_poly.type
_entity_poly.pdbx_seq_one_letter_code
_entity_poly.pdbx_strand_id
1 'polypeptide(L)'
;FLNKPANFLTTMGKDERGRKTVMDLLLNIPCRVFPVGRLDYNTQGALLLSSDGALTKKLLDPKNKVPRNYLVKVRGIPNEKVLKRLGRGVSLDNRPTMPLDVEIDRVSGKNSFIKIKMFEGKNRHVKRVCEAVGHSVIRLKRTHFGNLNLTGLPLGAYRFLSPREIKSLEFLVENNRVEKLIKQRRPTVRLKSTQTKQ
;
A
#
# COMPACT_ATOMS: atom_id res chain seq x y z
N PHE A 1 -15.36 -0.68 -3.25
CA PHE A 1 -13.98 -1.12 -3.17
C PHE A 1 -13.60 -1.83 -4.47
N LEU A 2 -12.62 -1.34 -5.18
CA LEU A 2 -12.22 -1.76 -6.52
C LEU A 2 -10.88 -2.51 -6.48
N ASN A 3 -10.77 -3.61 -7.22
CA ASN A 3 -9.49 -4.22 -7.56
C ASN A 3 -9.00 -3.62 -8.89
N LYS A 4 -8.37 -2.45 -8.81
CA LYS A 4 -7.95 -1.67 -9.97
C LYS A 4 -6.95 -2.44 -10.84
N PRO A 5 -7.19 -2.60 -12.15
CA PRO A 5 -6.20 -3.13 -13.07
C PRO A 5 -5.10 -2.09 -13.40
N ALA A 6 -3.99 -2.55 -13.97
CA ALA A 6 -3.02 -1.65 -14.62
C ALA A 6 -3.64 -0.96 -15.83
N ASN A 7 -3.01 0.10 -16.29
CA ASN A 7 -3.42 0.88 -17.47
C ASN A 7 -4.78 1.59 -17.32
N PHE A 8 -5.14 1.93 -16.07
CA PHE A 8 -6.27 2.79 -15.75
C PHE A 8 -5.79 3.97 -14.89
N LEU A 9 -6.22 5.17 -15.24
CA LEU A 9 -5.96 6.37 -14.46
C LEU A 9 -6.87 6.43 -13.23
N THR A 10 -6.32 6.87 -12.11
CA THR A 10 -7.12 7.18 -10.91
C THR A 10 -7.54 8.65 -10.95
N THR A 11 -8.58 8.96 -11.72
CA THR A 11 -9.16 10.29 -11.86
C THR A 11 -10.67 10.20 -12.02
N MET A 12 -11.37 11.30 -11.73
CA MET A 12 -12.82 11.45 -11.92
C MET A 12 -13.18 11.92 -13.33
N GLY A 13 -12.29 12.68 -13.98
CA GLY A 13 -12.52 13.25 -15.31
C GLY A 13 -12.07 12.32 -16.42
N LYS A 14 -12.53 12.61 -17.64
CA LYS A 14 -11.99 12.02 -18.85
C LYS A 14 -10.54 12.46 -19.04
N ASP A 15 -9.72 11.57 -19.54
CA ASP A 15 -8.34 11.89 -19.88
C ASP A 15 -8.26 12.49 -21.28
N GLU A 16 -7.55 13.58 -21.44
CA GLU A 16 -7.38 14.28 -22.74
C GLU A 16 -6.72 13.40 -23.81
N ARG A 17 -5.94 12.41 -23.38
CA ARG A 17 -5.28 11.43 -24.27
C ARG A 17 -6.10 10.17 -24.51
N GLY A 18 -7.37 10.14 -24.11
CA GLY A 18 -8.27 9.01 -24.28
C GLY A 18 -7.93 7.76 -23.46
N ARG A 19 -7.07 7.85 -22.44
CA ARG A 19 -6.75 6.69 -21.59
C ARG A 19 -7.93 6.38 -20.67
N LYS A 20 -8.15 5.09 -20.45
CA LYS A 20 -9.19 4.60 -19.53
C LYS A 20 -8.94 5.07 -18.10
N THR A 21 -10.00 5.39 -17.40
CA THR A 21 -10.01 5.82 -16.00
C THR A 21 -10.68 4.77 -15.12
N VAL A 22 -10.50 4.87 -13.81
CA VAL A 22 -11.18 3.97 -12.87
C VAL A 22 -12.69 4.13 -12.91
N MET A 23 -13.20 5.27 -13.41
CA MET A 23 -14.64 5.52 -13.54
C MET A 23 -15.26 4.64 -14.63
N ASP A 24 -14.51 4.26 -15.67
CA ASP A 24 -14.98 3.38 -16.74
C ASP A 24 -15.25 1.94 -16.24
N LEU A 25 -14.75 1.60 -15.05
CA LEU A 25 -14.98 0.29 -14.40
C LEU A 25 -16.18 0.31 -13.44
N LEU A 26 -16.75 1.49 -13.17
CA LEU A 26 -17.75 1.70 -12.13
C LEU A 26 -19.14 1.86 -12.73
N LEU A 27 -19.56 0.84 -13.47
CA LEU A 27 -20.88 0.83 -14.07
C LEU A 27 -21.95 0.61 -12.98
N ASN A 28 -23.11 1.30 -13.12
CA ASN A 28 -24.27 1.11 -12.26
C ASN A 28 -24.09 1.46 -10.76
N ILE A 29 -23.16 2.37 -10.44
CA ILE A 29 -23.10 2.92 -9.08
C ILE A 29 -24.16 4.01 -8.94
N PRO A 30 -25.10 3.90 -7.96
CA PRO A 30 -26.25 4.78 -7.84
C PRO A 30 -25.93 6.19 -7.34
N CYS A 31 -24.69 6.45 -6.94
CA CYS A 31 -24.27 7.74 -6.40
C CYS A 31 -22.90 8.16 -6.92
N ARG A 32 -22.61 9.44 -6.84
CA ARG A 32 -21.29 9.97 -7.19
C ARG A 32 -20.26 9.53 -6.15
N VAL A 33 -19.23 8.81 -6.59
CA VAL A 33 -18.11 8.39 -5.76
C VAL A 33 -16.80 8.96 -6.28
N PHE A 34 -15.82 9.12 -5.40
CA PHE A 34 -14.47 9.58 -5.75
C PHE A 34 -13.42 8.69 -5.09
N PRO A 35 -12.23 8.56 -5.71
CA PRO A 35 -11.16 7.74 -5.19
C PRO A 35 -10.60 8.27 -3.86
N VAL A 36 -10.43 7.39 -2.88
CA VAL A 36 -9.73 7.67 -1.63
C VAL A 36 -8.23 7.47 -1.85
N GLY A 37 -7.58 8.55 -2.25
CA GLY A 37 -6.20 8.53 -2.73
C GLY A 37 -6.08 7.97 -4.16
N ARG A 38 -4.85 7.75 -4.59
CA ARG A 38 -4.56 7.31 -5.95
C ARG A 38 -3.67 6.10 -5.99
N LEU A 39 -3.78 5.35 -7.08
CA LEU A 39 -2.79 4.39 -7.56
C LEU A 39 -2.28 4.89 -8.92
N ASP A 40 -0.99 4.74 -9.17
CA ASP A 40 -0.40 5.09 -10.46
C ASP A 40 -1.05 4.29 -11.59
N TYR A 41 -0.92 4.75 -12.84
CA TYR A 41 -1.44 4.12 -14.05
C TYR A 41 -1.12 2.63 -14.12
N ASN A 42 0.15 2.25 -13.92
CA ASN A 42 0.62 0.86 -13.98
C ASN A 42 0.53 0.11 -12.63
N THR A 43 -0.06 0.71 -11.59
CA THR A 43 -0.23 0.07 -10.29
C THR A 43 -1.59 -0.59 -10.22
N GLN A 44 -1.60 -1.85 -9.75
CA GLN A 44 -2.81 -2.64 -9.57
C GLN A 44 -3.29 -2.64 -8.11
N GLY A 45 -4.54 -3.06 -7.91
CA GLY A 45 -5.01 -3.56 -6.63
C GLY A 45 -5.99 -2.67 -5.91
N ALA A 46 -6.01 -2.76 -4.60
CA ALA A 46 -6.99 -2.22 -3.68
C ALA A 46 -7.14 -0.70 -3.80
N LEU A 47 -8.24 -0.24 -4.36
CA LEU A 47 -8.63 1.17 -4.43
C LEU A 47 -9.99 1.36 -3.77
N LEU A 48 -10.02 2.16 -2.71
CA LEU A 48 -11.26 2.57 -2.09
C LEU A 48 -11.83 3.77 -2.86
N LEU A 49 -13.13 3.75 -3.07
CA LEU A 49 -13.91 4.89 -3.54
C LEU A 49 -15.00 5.17 -2.51
N SER A 50 -15.34 6.42 -2.30
CA SER A 50 -16.34 6.83 -1.32
C SER A 50 -17.12 8.04 -1.84
N SER A 51 -18.37 8.18 -1.39
CA SER A 51 -19.14 9.42 -1.47
C SER A 51 -18.99 10.28 -0.20
N ASP A 52 -18.40 9.72 0.86
CA ASP A 52 -18.17 10.42 2.13
C ASP A 52 -16.81 11.15 2.12
N GLY A 53 -16.87 12.47 1.99
CA GLY A 53 -15.70 13.35 1.99
C GLY A 53 -15.03 13.46 3.36
N ALA A 54 -15.82 13.39 4.45
CA ALA A 54 -15.29 13.50 5.82
C ALA A 54 -14.45 12.28 6.18
N LEU A 55 -14.97 11.08 5.94
CA LEU A 55 -14.22 9.83 6.11
C LEU A 55 -12.99 9.78 5.19
N THR A 56 -13.14 10.20 3.94
CA THR A 56 -12.03 10.27 2.97
C THR A 56 -10.89 11.14 3.48
N LYS A 57 -11.20 12.36 3.98
CA LYS A 57 -10.21 13.26 4.55
C LYS A 57 -9.46 12.61 5.72
N LYS A 58 -10.19 11.95 6.63
CA LYS A 58 -9.58 11.21 7.76
C LYS A 58 -8.67 10.07 7.26
N LEU A 59 -9.12 9.26 6.30
CA LEU A 59 -8.35 8.11 5.76
C LEU A 59 -7.07 8.54 5.02
N LEU A 60 -7.06 9.73 4.44
CA LEU A 60 -5.91 10.28 3.71
C LEU A 60 -4.96 11.08 4.58
N ASP A 61 -5.39 11.54 5.75
CA ASP A 61 -4.54 12.31 6.66
C ASP A 61 -3.36 11.44 7.13
N PRO A 62 -2.10 11.86 6.88
CA PRO A 62 -0.92 11.13 7.32
C PRO A 62 -0.84 10.91 8.83
N LYS A 63 -1.49 11.76 9.64
CA LYS A 63 -1.56 11.63 11.09
C LYS A 63 -2.27 10.36 11.53
N ASN A 64 -3.26 9.90 10.76
CA ASN A 64 -4.04 8.71 11.06
C ASN A 64 -3.35 7.40 10.64
N LYS A 65 -2.19 7.48 9.98
CA LYS A 65 -1.30 6.33 9.67
C LYS A 65 -2.05 5.10 9.17
N VAL A 66 -3.03 5.31 8.28
CA VAL A 66 -3.79 4.21 7.68
C VAL A 66 -2.85 3.29 6.91
N PRO A 67 -2.76 2.00 7.26
CA PRO A 67 -1.81 1.08 6.64
C PRO A 67 -2.17 0.79 5.18
N ARG A 68 -1.16 0.65 4.35
CA ARG A 68 -1.28 0.23 2.94
C ARG A 68 -0.27 -0.88 2.70
N ASN A 69 -0.77 -2.08 2.36
CA ASN A 69 0.10 -3.22 2.10
C ASN A 69 0.26 -3.42 0.59
N TYR A 70 1.48 -3.71 0.20
CA TYR A 70 1.84 -3.90 -1.19
C TYR A 70 2.58 -5.23 -1.39
N LEU A 71 2.30 -5.88 -2.52
CA LEU A 71 3.15 -6.92 -3.08
C LEU A 71 3.90 -6.31 -4.26
N VAL A 72 5.22 -6.32 -4.18
CA VAL A 72 6.11 -5.60 -5.10
C VAL A 72 7.07 -6.59 -5.74
N LYS A 73 7.04 -6.72 -7.08
CA LYS A 73 8.11 -7.39 -7.81
C LYS A 73 9.23 -6.39 -8.06
N VAL A 74 10.41 -6.66 -7.53
CA VAL A 74 11.59 -5.81 -7.69
C VAL A 74 12.68 -6.51 -8.50
N ARG A 75 13.54 -5.72 -9.14
CA ARG A 75 14.73 -6.22 -9.82
C ARG A 75 15.77 -6.65 -8.79
N GLY A 76 16.32 -7.85 -8.96
CA GLY A 76 17.26 -8.44 -8.04
C GLY A 76 16.62 -9.02 -6.78
N ILE A 77 17.47 -9.43 -5.85
CA ILE A 77 17.08 -10.03 -4.57
C ILE A 77 17.69 -9.15 -3.47
N PRO A 78 16.88 -8.36 -2.73
CA PRO A 78 17.37 -7.55 -1.62
C PRO A 78 18.00 -8.43 -0.53
N ASN A 79 19.21 -8.09 -0.11
CA ASN A 79 19.85 -8.74 1.02
C ASN A 79 19.36 -8.15 2.35
N GLU A 80 19.76 -8.76 3.46
CA GLU A 80 19.33 -8.35 4.79
C GLU A 80 19.67 -6.89 5.12
N LYS A 81 20.82 -6.37 4.66
CA LYS A 81 21.21 -4.96 4.86
C LYS A 81 20.23 -4.01 4.17
N VAL A 82 19.82 -4.35 2.95
CA VAL A 82 18.81 -3.58 2.18
C VAL A 82 17.46 -3.62 2.86
N LEU A 83 16.99 -4.79 3.32
CA LEU A 83 15.73 -4.93 4.05
C LEU A 83 15.74 -4.12 5.35
N LYS A 84 16.83 -4.19 6.13
CA LYS A 84 17.01 -3.37 7.34
C LYS A 84 17.00 -1.87 7.04
N ARG A 85 17.63 -1.45 5.93
CA ARG A 85 17.63 -0.05 5.49
C ARG A 85 16.23 0.42 5.12
N LEU A 86 15.47 -0.36 4.34
CA LEU A 86 14.06 -0.08 4.05
C LEU A 86 13.22 -0.02 5.33
N GLY A 87 13.40 -0.99 6.23
CA GLY A 87 12.66 -1.07 7.51
C GLY A 87 12.85 0.15 8.41
N ARG A 88 14.04 0.77 8.38
CA ARG A 88 14.32 2.03 9.13
C ARG A 88 13.77 3.28 8.43
N GLY A 89 13.41 3.16 7.17
CA GLY A 89 13.10 4.27 6.28
C GLY A 89 14.34 4.76 5.51
N VAL A 90 14.08 5.44 4.42
CA VAL A 90 15.11 6.00 3.52
C VAL A 90 14.90 7.50 3.34
N SER A 91 15.96 8.23 2.97
CA SER A 91 15.82 9.63 2.63
C SER A 91 15.31 9.78 1.19
N LEU A 92 14.23 10.53 1.01
CA LEU A 92 13.70 10.96 -0.29
C LEU A 92 13.55 12.49 -0.26
N ASP A 93 14.15 13.16 -1.24
CA ASP A 93 14.16 14.63 -1.34
C ASP A 93 14.67 15.28 -0.04
N ASN A 94 15.77 14.76 0.51
CA ASN A 94 16.39 15.21 1.77
C ASN A 94 15.45 15.11 3.00
N ARG A 95 14.39 14.32 2.92
CA ARG A 95 13.48 14.07 4.04
C ARG A 95 13.38 12.59 4.32
N PRO A 96 13.48 12.16 5.58
CA PRO A 96 13.32 10.75 5.91
C PRO A 96 11.88 10.31 5.65
N THR A 97 11.74 9.06 5.20
CA THR A 97 10.44 8.38 5.17
C THR A 97 10.14 7.77 6.53
N MET A 98 8.88 7.47 6.79
CA MET A 98 8.52 6.64 7.94
C MET A 98 9.13 5.23 7.79
N PRO A 99 9.41 4.54 8.90
CA PRO A 99 9.76 3.13 8.89
C PRO A 99 8.71 2.29 8.16
N LEU A 100 9.17 1.24 7.49
CA LEU A 100 8.34 0.31 6.72
C LEU A 100 8.43 -1.08 7.35
N ASP A 101 7.32 -1.84 7.30
CA ASP A 101 7.42 -3.29 7.49
C ASP A 101 7.75 -3.88 6.11
N VAL A 102 8.86 -4.62 6.00
CA VAL A 102 9.29 -5.22 4.73
C VAL A 102 9.81 -6.63 4.93
N GLU A 103 9.39 -7.55 4.06
CA GLU A 103 9.85 -8.94 4.05
C GLU A 103 9.93 -9.46 2.60
N ILE A 104 10.79 -10.44 2.36
CA ILE A 104 10.78 -11.18 1.10
C ILE A 104 9.60 -12.17 1.15
N ASP A 105 8.74 -12.10 0.14
CA ASP A 105 7.64 -13.06 -0.05
C ASP A 105 8.17 -14.31 -0.76
N ARG A 106 8.88 -14.14 -1.88
CA ARG A 106 9.49 -15.22 -2.66
C ARG A 106 10.51 -14.69 -3.66
N VAL A 107 11.43 -15.56 -4.04
CA VAL A 107 12.36 -15.34 -5.15
C VAL A 107 11.73 -15.84 -6.45
N SER A 108 12.00 -15.15 -7.57
CA SER A 108 11.47 -15.46 -8.90
C SER A 108 12.56 -15.23 -9.96
N GLY A 109 13.39 -16.23 -10.20
CA GLY A 109 14.58 -16.14 -11.04
C GLY A 109 15.56 -15.08 -10.51
N LYS A 110 15.97 -14.14 -11.37
CA LYS A 110 16.87 -13.03 -11.01
C LYS A 110 16.20 -11.92 -10.18
N ASN A 111 14.91 -12.04 -9.88
CA ASN A 111 14.10 -11.02 -9.22
C ASN A 111 13.44 -11.59 -7.95
N SER A 112 12.80 -10.74 -7.18
CA SER A 112 12.05 -11.17 -6.00
C SER A 112 10.71 -10.44 -5.87
N PHE A 113 9.82 -11.04 -5.12
CA PHE A 113 8.62 -10.38 -4.60
C PHE A 113 8.87 -10.04 -3.15
N ILE A 114 8.59 -8.80 -2.79
CA ILE A 114 8.64 -8.33 -1.40
C ILE A 114 7.28 -7.82 -0.97
N LYS A 115 6.92 -8.04 0.29
CA LYS A 115 5.77 -7.41 0.91
C LYS A 115 6.23 -6.15 1.60
N ILE A 116 5.52 -5.06 1.37
CA ILE A 116 5.78 -3.78 2.01
C ILE A 116 4.48 -3.31 2.66
N LYS A 117 4.54 -2.95 3.95
CA LYS A 117 3.49 -2.22 4.63
C LYS A 117 3.98 -0.85 5.01
N MET A 118 3.24 0.18 4.63
CA MET A 118 3.57 1.57 4.91
C MET A 118 2.36 2.35 5.41
N PHE A 119 2.63 3.46 6.12
CA PHE A 119 1.64 4.28 6.79
C PHE A 119 1.51 5.68 6.18
N GLU A 120 2.32 6.00 5.18
CA GLU A 120 2.28 7.26 4.43
C GLU A 120 2.11 6.99 2.93
N GLY A 121 1.66 8.00 2.18
CA GLY A 121 1.34 7.82 0.76
C GLY A 121 1.84 8.99 -0.10
N LYS A 122 3.16 9.24 -0.13
CA LYS A 122 3.76 10.27 -1.01
C LYS A 122 3.65 9.85 -2.47
N ASN A 123 3.88 10.78 -3.39
CA ASN A 123 3.87 10.48 -4.82
C ASN A 123 4.88 9.35 -5.13
N ARG A 124 4.43 8.31 -5.86
CA ARG A 124 5.22 7.14 -6.28
C ARG A 124 6.05 6.50 -5.15
N HIS A 125 5.57 6.59 -3.90
CA HIS A 125 6.35 6.34 -2.70
C HIS A 125 7.02 4.97 -2.69
N VAL A 126 6.28 3.87 -2.93
CA VAL A 126 6.84 2.51 -2.97
C VAL A 126 7.94 2.39 -4.03
N LYS A 127 7.73 2.96 -5.21
CA LYS A 127 8.71 2.92 -6.30
C LYS A 127 10.00 3.64 -5.89
N ARG A 128 9.86 4.85 -5.33
CA ARG A 128 11.00 5.68 -4.92
C ARG A 128 11.80 5.08 -3.77
N VAL A 129 11.14 4.47 -2.77
CA VAL A 129 11.88 3.82 -1.67
C VAL A 129 12.65 2.59 -2.13
N CYS A 130 12.08 1.80 -3.05
CA CYS A 130 12.78 0.66 -3.65
C CYS A 130 13.97 1.12 -4.53
N GLU A 131 13.78 2.15 -5.34
CA GLU A 131 14.82 2.75 -6.18
C GLU A 131 15.99 3.31 -5.34
N ALA A 132 15.70 3.95 -4.20
CA ALA A 132 16.70 4.52 -3.28
C ALA A 132 17.63 3.46 -2.64
N VAL A 133 17.22 2.19 -2.68
CA VAL A 133 18.06 1.06 -2.21
C VAL A 133 18.56 0.16 -3.35
N GLY A 134 18.43 0.62 -4.62
CA GLY A 134 18.97 -0.07 -5.80
C GLY A 134 18.08 -1.17 -6.38
N HIS A 135 16.84 -1.27 -5.95
CA HIS A 135 15.89 -2.31 -6.42
C HIS A 135 14.69 -1.69 -7.13
N SER A 136 14.78 -1.47 -8.45
CA SER A 136 13.68 -0.90 -9.23
C SER A 136 12.44 -1.80 -9.26
N VAL A 137 11.26 -1.17 -9.19
CA VAL A 137 9.98 -1.87 -9.18
C VAL A 137 9.56 -2.29 -10.58
N ILE A 138 9.32 -3.59 -10.78
CA ILE A 138 8.84 -4.19 -12.03
C ILE A 138 7.31 -4.25 -12.04
N ARG A 139 6.70 -4.71 -10.93
CA ARG A 139 5.24 -4.76 -10.76
C ARG A 139 4.87 -4.31 -9.35
N LEU A 140 3.76 -3.59 -9.24
CA LEU A 140 3.27 -3.07 -7.97
C LEU A 140 1.78 -3.37 -7.85
N LYS A 141 1.40 -4.06 -6.77
CA LYS A 141 0.01 -4.33 -6.43
C LYS A 141 -0.24 -3.92 -4.97
N ARG A 142 -1.18 -3.00 -4.75
CA ARG A 142 -1.68 -2.75 -3.39
C ARG A 142 -2.66 -3.85 -3.02
N THR A 143 -2.32 -4.65 -2.02
CA THR A 143 -3.13 -5.80 -1.57
C THR A 143 -4.16 -5.41 -0.54
N HIS A 144 -3.84 -4.40 0.32
CA HIS A 144 -4.75 -3.92 1.37
C HIS A 144 -4.74 -2.39 1.44
N PHE A 145 -5.86 -1.85 1.83
CA PHE A 145 -6.03 -0.46 2.24
C PHE A 145 -6.76 -0.45 3.59
N GLY A 146 -6.08 0.01 4.64
CA GLY A 146 -6.58 -0.22 6.00
C GLY A 146 -6.75 -1.71 6.28
N ASN A 147 -7.93 -2.08 6.75
CA ASN A 147 -8.31 -3.46 7.04
C ASN A 147 -8.95 -4.18 5.83
N LEU A 148 -9.16 -3.47 4.71
CA LEU A 148 -9.76 -4.03 3.51
C LEU A 148 -8.73 -4.79 2.68
N ASN A 149 -9.14 -5.95 2.14
CA ASN A 149 -8.31 -6.76 1.24
C ASN A 149 -9.07 -7.13 -0.04
N LEU A 150 -8.38 -7.79 -0.96
CA LEU A 150 -8.90 -8.17 -2.28
C LEU A 150 -9.36 -9.63 -2.36
N THR A 151 -9.50 -10.33 -1.23
CA THR A 151 -9.94 -11.73 -1.23
C THR A 151 -11.30 -11.87 -1.92
N GLY A 152 -11.39 -12.78 -2.89
CA GLY A 152 -12.61 -13.02 -3.66
C GLY A 152 -12.99 -11.92 -4.66
N LEU A 153 -12.22 -10.83 -4.80
CA LEU A 153 -12.53 -9.75 -5.72
C LEU A 153 -11.65 -9.83 -6.98
N PRO A 154 -12.19 -10.21 -8.15
CA PRO A 154 -11.45 -10.32 -9.39
C PRO A 154 -10.83 -8.98 -9.84
N LEU A 155 -9.80 -9.04 -10.67
CA LEU A 155 -9.18 -7.85 -11.26
C LEU A 155 -10.19 -7.10 -12.14
N GLY A 156 -10.32 -5.80 -11.95
CA GLY A 156 -11.28 -4.93 -12.63
C GLY A 156 -12.67 -4.91 -11.98
N ALA A 157 -12.98 -5.84 -11.09
CA ALA A 157 -14.24 -5.87 -10.37
C ALA A 157 -14.25 -4.92 -9.16
N TYR A 158 -15.43 -4.49 -8.79
CA TYR A 158 -15.67 -3.75 -7.56
C TYR A 158 -16.77 -4.41 -6.72
N ARG A 159 -16.82 -4.07 -5.44
CA ARG A 159 -17.89 -4.43 -4.52
C ARG A 159 -18.19 -3.28 -3.58
N PHE A 160 -19.37 -3.26 -3.04
CA PHE A 160 -19.70 -2.39 -1.91
C PHE A 160 -19.02 -2.90 -0.63
N LEU A 161 -18.81 -2.01 0.32
CA LEU A 161 -18.35 -2.36 1.65
C LEU A 161 -19.55 -2.77 2.53
N SER A 162 -19.34 -3.76 3.37
CA SER A 162 -20.30 -4.08 4.41
C SER A 162 -20.31 -3.00 5.51
N PRO A 163 -21.41 -2.86 6.28
CA PRO A 163 -21.44 -1.94 7.43
C PRO A 163 -20.32 -2.19 8.45
N ARG A 164 -19.91 -3.45 8.63
CA ARG A 164 -18.78 -3.82 9.51
C ARG A 164 -17.45 -3.29 8.99
N GLU A 165 -17.22 -3.34 7.68
CA GLU A 165 -15.99 -2.81 7.07
C GLU A 165 -15.93 -1.29 7.17
N ILE A 166 -17.06 -0.60 6.98
CA ILE A 166 -17.14 0.86 7.16
C ILE A 166 -16.80 1.24 8.60
N LYS A 167 -17.46 0.64 9.59
CA LYS A 167 -17.15 0.85 11.01
C LYS A 167 -15.69 0.55 11.35
N SER A 168 -15.10 -0.48 10.73
CA SER A 168 -13.69 -0.82 10.92
C SER A 168 -12.75 0.25 10.39
N LEU A 169 -13.08 0.90 9.27
CA LEU A 169 -12.32 2.04 8.74
C LEU A 169 -12.47 3.28 9.62
N GLU A 170 -13.67 3.57 10.09
CA GLU A 170 -13.95 4.68 11.03
C GLU A 170 -13.15 4.49 12.32
N PHE A 171 -13.22 3.30 12.92
CA PHE A 171 -12.46 2.96 14.13
C PHE A 171 -10.95 3.09 13.93
N LEU A 172 -10.44 2.74 12.73
CA LEU A 172 -9.02 2.84 12.41
C LEU A 172 -8.52 4.30 12.47
N VAL A 173 -9.34 5.26 12.04
CA VAL A 173 -8.97 6.68 12.00
C VAL A 173 -9.27 7.42 13.31
N GLU A 174 -10.21 6.91 14.12
CA GLU A 174 -10.58 7.55 15.40
C GLU A 174 -9.61 7.21 16.52
N ASN A 175 -9.10 5.98 16.56
CA ASN A 175 -8.38 5.49 17.73
C ASN A 175 -6.86 5.60 17.66
N ASN A 176 -6.27 6.10 16.56
CA ASN A 176 -4.81 6.24 16.40
C ASN A 176 -4.01 5.01 16.93
N ARG A 177 -4.64 3.83 16.94
CA ARG A 177 -4.08 2.58 17.48
C ARG A 177 -2.75 2.18 16.84
N VAL A 178 -2.52 2.68 15.63
CA VAL A 178 -1.26 2.43 14.91
C VAL A 178 -0.06 2.98 15.69
N GLU A 179 -0.20 4.10 16.41
CA GLU A 179 0.89 4.60 17.25
C GLU A 179 1.24 3.66 18.41
N LYS A 180 0.24 3.07 19.06
CA LYS A 180 0.48 2.08 20.13
C LYS A 180 1.15 0.81 19.58
N LEU A 181 0.74 0.32 18.41
CA LEU A 181 1.33 -0.86 17.79
C LEU A 181 2.76 -0.63 17.29
N ILE A 182 3.07 0.55 16.76
CA ILE A 182 4.44 0.91 16.34
C ILE A 182 5.34 1.10 17.56
N LYS A 183 4.85 1.73 18.63
CA LYS A 183 5.62 1.90 19.88
C LYS A 183 5.87 0.58 20.63
N GLN A 184 4.97 -0.40 20.52
CA GLN A 184 5.12 -1.73 21.13
C GLN A 184 6.02 -2.69 20.31
N ARG A 185 6.18 -2.47 19.01
CA ARG A 185 7.10 -3.23 18.15
C ARG A 185 8.47 -2.57 18.09
N ARG A 186 9.13 -2.38 19.25
CA ARG A 186 10.59 -2.29 19.25
C ARG A 186 11.12 -3.63 18.72
N PRO A 187 12.05 -3.66 17.76
CA PRO A 187 12.57 -4.90 17.24
C PRO A 187 13.31 -5.63 18.38
N THR A 188 12.67 -6.64 18.95
CA THR A 188 13.36 -7.62 19.79
C THR A 188 14.13 -8.52 18.83
N VAL A 189 15.34 -8.13 18.49
CA VAL A 189 16.30 -9.02 17.83
C VAL A 189 16.69 -10.04 18.90
N ARG A 190 15.98 -11.18 18.95
CA ARG A 190 16.45 -12.37 19.64
C ARG A 190 17.58 -12.95 18.79
N LEU A 191 18.81 -12.59 19.12
CA LEU A 191 19.98 -13.37 18.71
C LEU A 191 19.86 -14.74 19.38
N LYS A 192 19.60 -15.78 18.61
CA LYS A 192 19.82 -17.14 19.07
C LYS A 192 21.33 -17.30 19.23
N SER A 193 21.80 -17.31 20.47
CA SER A 193 23.15 -17.72 20.81
C SER A 193 23.31 -19.19 20.44
N THR A 194 24.06 -19.47 19.39
CA THR A 194 24.58 -20.82 19.11
C THR A 194 25.65 -21.10 20.14
N GLN A 195 25.29 -21.82 21.20
CA GLN A 195 26.29 -22.46 22.07
C GLN A 195 26.90 -23.64 21.31
N THR A 196 28.10 -23.44 20.82
CA THR A 196 28.99 -24.52 20.42
C THR A 196 29.46 -25.22 21.72
N LYS A 197 29.01 -26.44 21.94
CA LYS A 197 29.62 -27.31 22.93
C LYS A 197 30.82 -27.99 22.28
N GLN A 198 31.95 -27.87 22.93
CA GLN A 198 33.16 -28.71 22.77
C GLN A 198 32.87 -30.17 23.05
#